data_56a60c3b78be727863293fd7037d9301
#
_entry.id   56a60c3b78be727863293fd7037d9301
#
_cell.length_a   1.000
_cell.length_b   1.000
_cell.length_c   1.000
_cell.angle_alpha   90.00
_cell.angle_beta   90.00
_cell.angle_gamma   90.00
#
_symmetry.space_group_name_H-M   'P 1'
#
loop_
_entity.id
_entity.type
_entity.pdbx_description
1 polymer ?
#
loop_
_entity_poly.entity_id
_entity_poly.type
_entity_poly.pdbx_seq_one_letter_code
_entity_poly.pdbx_strand_id
1 'polypeptide(L)'
;MSRFSDVQAAAPVEIFALMRAYRADTHPKKVDLGVGAYRTEEAMPWVLPVVRKVEKEMANDETLNHEYLGQLGLDQFSKAATRMMLGEDCIALKGGQAVGIQALSGTGSLRVAADFLVRHGKFTTVYMSTPTWPNHNLVFKHSGFQNLKQYRYWDAKNRCLDFDGMIEDLQNAPEDSVVVLHACAHNPTGIDPSQDQWKKITEVVKAKKLFPLFDCAYQGFASGSLEKDSWAVRYFASQGLELFCCQSFAKNFGLYSECCLVDVSIFPLYPHPLISGQRCYLMLLVA
;
A
#
# COMPACT_ATOMS: atom_id res chain seq x y z
N MET A 1 26.15 -24.21 -23.35
CA MET A 1 25.64 -22.82 -23.21
C MET A 1 24.67 -22.74 -22.04
N SER A 2 24.70 -21.69 -21.24
CA SER A 2 23.76 -21.51 -20.13
C SER A 2 22.35 -21.28 -20.66
N ARG A 3 21.34 -21.84 -19.99
CA ARG A 3 19.91 -21.53 -20.26
C ARG A 3 19.55 -20.07 -19.95
N PHE A 4 20.45 -19.35 -19.28
CA PHE A 4 20.26 -17.98 -18.82
C PHE A 4 21.14 -16.98 -19.58
N SER A 5 21.76 -17.41 -20.73
CA SER A 5 22.64 -16.54 -21.52
C SER A 5 21.94 -15.26 -22.02
N ASP A 6 20.62 -15.35 -22.23
CA ASP A 6 19.82 -14.23 -22.77
C ASP A 6 19.15 -13.38 -21.70
N VAL A 7 19.35 -13.72 -20.41
CA VAL A 7 18.83 -12.94 -19.29
C VAL A 7 19.69 -11.69 -19.11
N GLN A 8 19.09 -10.55 -19.40
CA GLN A 8 19.75 -9.27 -19.21
C GLN A 8 19.77 -8.88 -17.74
N ALA A 9 20.89 -8.30 -17.30
CA ALA A 9 20.96 -7.72 -15.97
C ALA A 9 19.92 -6.57 -15.84
N ALA A 10 19.23 -6.53 -14.72
CA ALA A 10 18.32 -5.41 -14.43
C ALA A 10 19.12 -4.10 -14.37
N ALA A 11 18.50 -3.02 -14.82
CA ALA A 11 19.10 -1.69 -14.70
C ALA A 11 19.41 -1.40 -13.21
N PRO A 12 20.56 -0.78 -12.89
CA PRO A 12 20.88 -0.41 -11.52
C PRO A 12 19.77 0.48 -10.93
N VAL A 13 19.30 0.14 -9.76
CA VAL A 13 18.36 0.99 -9.03
C VAL A 13 19.18 2.11 -8.37
N GLU A 14 18.97 3.34 -8.79
CA GLU A 14 19.74 4.52 -8.40
C GLU A 14 19.88 4.66 -6.88
N ILE A 15 18.81 4.45 -6.13
CA ILE A 15 18.81 4.55 -4.67
C ILE A 15 19.81 3.58 -4.01
N PHE A 16 19.95 2.35 -4.53
CA PHE A 16 20.93 1.41 -4.00
C PHE A 16 22.36 1.77 -4.38
N ALA A 17 22.57 2.40 -5.53
CA ALA A 17 23.87 2.95 -5.90
C ALA A 17 24.26 4.11 -4.97
N LEU A 18 23.31 5.00 -4.69
CA LEU A 18 23.50 6.11 -3.75
C LEU A 18 23.80 5.61 -2.32
N MET A 19 23.08 4.59 -1.84
CA MET A 19 23.37 3.98 -0.54
C MET A 19 24.78 3.37 -0.46
N ARG A 20 25.25 2.74 -1.52
CA ARG A 20 26.63 2.22 -1.56
C ARG A 20 27.65 3.37 -1.53
N ALA A 21 27.43 4.42 -2.30
CA ALA A 21 28.29 5.62 -2.30
C ALA A 21 28.32 6.27 -0.91
N TYR A 22 27.15 6.43 -0.27
CA TYR A 22 27.06 6.95 1.10
C TYR A 22 27.86 6.11 2.10
N ARG A 23 27.79 4.77 2.01
CA ARG A 23 28.56 3.89 2.91
C ARG A 23 30.06 3.98 2.68
N ALA A 24 30.49 4.16 1.43
CA ALA A 24 31.88 4.30 1.07
C ALA A 24 32.47 5.69 1.40
N ASP A 25 31.65 6.71 1.50
CA ASP A 25 32.07 8.06 1.89
C ASP A 25 32.54 8.07 3.34
N THR A 26 33.69 8.65 3.61
CA THR A 26 34.28 8.76 4.96
C THR A 26 34.06 10.14 5.59
N HIS A 27 33.33 11.04 4.92
CA HIS A 27 33.13 12.40 5.42
C HIS A 27 32.36 12.39 6.75
N PRO A 28 32.84 13.04 7.83
CA PRO A 28 32.26 12.95 9.16
C PRO A 28 30.88 13.62 9.29
N LYS A 29 30.55 14.54 8.36
CA LYS A 29 29.24 15.24 8.34
C LYS A 29 28.32 14.74 7.23
N LYS A 30 28.51 13.52 6.74
CA LYS A 30 27.60 12.95 5.75
C LYS A 30 26.24 12.65 6.37
N VAL A 31 25.17 12.82 5.58
CA VAL A 31 23.78 12.55 5.99
C VAL A 31 23.15 11.58 5.00
N ASP A 32 22.51 10.54 5.51
CA ASP A 32 21.76 9.57 4.69
C ASP A 32 20.33 10.05 4.47
N LEU A 33 20.04 10.50 3.27
CA LEU A 33 18.70 10.90 2.82
C LEU A 33 18.16 9.95 1.73
N GLY A 34 18.81 8.80 1.54
CA GLY A 34 18.48 7.88 0.45
C GLY A 34 17.22 7.08 0.73
N VAL A 35 17.14 6.40 1.86
CA VAL A 35 16.00 5.55 2.23
C VAL A 35 15.25 6.16 3.39
N GLY A 36 13.92 6.23 3.24
CA GLY A 36 13.02 6.73 4.28
C GLY A 36 12.98 5.80 5.50
N ALA A 37 13.87 6.04 6.46
CA ALA A 37 13.86 5.39 7.77
C ALA A 37 14.02 6.46 8.85
N TYR A 38 13.33 6.29 9.98
CA TYR A 38 13.54 7.19 11.12
C TYR A 38 14.94 6.98 11.68
N ARG A 39 15.66 8.08 11.89
CA ARG A 39 17.02 8.08 12.43
C ARG A 39 17.15 9.01 13.61
N THR A 40 18.05 8.66 14.54
CA THR A 40 18.46 9.55 15.66
C THR A 40 19.28 10.72 15.13
N GLU A 41 19.63 11.64 16.04
CA GLU A 41 20.51 12.78 15.72
C GLU A 41 21.92 12.31 15.28
N GLU A 42 22.35 11.12 15.72
CA GLU A 42 23.59 10.48 15.32
C GLU A 42 23.46 9.70 14.00
N ALA A 43 22.36 9.89 13.27
CA ALA A 43 22.05 9.22 12.00
C ALA A 43 21.91 7.68 12.10
N MET A 44 21.69 7.15 13.30
CA MET A 44 21.49 5.72 13.54
C MET A 44 20.01 5.33 13.38
N PRO A 45 19.70 4.14 12.83
CA PRO A 45 18.33 3.62 12.83
C PRO A 45 17.79 3.55 14.26
N TRP A 46 16.55 4.03 14.45
CA TRP A 46 15.91 4.04 15.75
C TRP A 46 14.79 3.01 15.81
N VAL A 47 14.88 2.11 16.77
CA VAL A 47 13.79 1.17 17.07
C VAL A 47 12.89 1.80 18.13
N LEU A 48 11.59 1.85 17.85
CA LEU A 48 10.60 2.44 18.76
C LEU A 48 10.63 1.74 20.11
N PRO A 49 10.58 2.47 21.24
CA PRO A 49 10.61 1.87 22.59
C PRO A 49 9.49 0.84 22.80
N VAL A 50 8.31 1.07 22.25
CA VAL A 50 7.19 0.13 22.31
C VAL A 50 7.51 -1.18 21.58
N VAL A 51 8.19 -1.12 20.44
CA VAL A 51 8.65 -2.31 19.69
C VAL A 51 9.64 -3.09 20.54
N ARG A 52 10.64 -2.43 21.11
CA ARG A 52 11.61 -3.08 22.03
C ARG A 52 10.97 -3.73 23.25
N LYS A 53 9.89 -3.14 23.75
CA LYS A 53 9.13 -3.74 24.86
C LYS A 53 8.45 -5.03 24.40
N VAL A 54 7.76 -4.99 23.27
CA VAL A 54 7.06 -6.16 22.71
C VAL A 54 8.04 -7.26 22.33
N GLU A 55 9.17 -6.94 21.69
CA GLU A 55 10.24 -7.92 21.39
C GLU A 55 10.70 -8.69 22.64
N LYS A 56 10.88 -7.97 23.75
CA LYS A 56 11.27 -8.60 25.04
C LYS A 56 10.17 -9.49 25.62
N GLU A 57 8.92 -9.07 25.52
CA GLU A 57 7.78 -9.86 25.95
C GLU A 57 7.68 -11.13 25.11
N MET A 58 7.75 -11.02 23.78
CA MET A 58 7.73 -12.16 22.86
C MET A 58 8.89 -13.13 23.10
N ALA A 59 10.10 -12.62 23.32
CA ALA A 59 11.27 -13.46 23.57
C ALA A 59 11.19 -14.27 24.87
N ASN A 60 10.34 -13.85 25.83
CA ASN A 60 10.13 -14.55 27.10
C ASN A 60 8.81 -15.33 27.15
N ASP A 61 8.03 -15.31 26.08
CA ASP A 61 6.75 -16.02 26.01
C ASP A 61 6.98 -17.43 25.42
N GLU A 62 7.06 -18.43 26.31
CA GLU A 62 7.24 -19.83 25.94
C GLU A 62 6.03 -20.44 25.22
N THR A 63 4.90 -19.74 25.14
CA THR A 63 3.72 -20.19 24.40
C THR A 63 3.83 -19.92 22.90
N LEU A 64 4.71 -18.99 22.50
CA LEU A 64 4.97 -18.71 21.08
C LEU A 64 5.76 -19.85 20.46
N ASN A 65 5.38 -20.19 19.24
CA ASN A 65 6.00 -21.28 18.50
C ASN A 65 6.17 -20.92 17.01
N HIS A 66 6.79 -21.80 16.24
CA HIS A 66 7.02 -21.63 14.79
C HIS A 66 6.10 -22.53 13.94
N GLU A 67 4.88 -22.75 14.38
CA GLU A 67 3.90 -23.52 13.62
C GLU A 67 3.47 -22.74 12.36
N TYR A 68 3.00 -23.46 11.37
CA TYR A 68 2.48 -22.87 10.14
C TYR A 68 1.30 -21.94 10.42
N LEU A 69 1.33 -20.76 9.80
CA LEU A 69 0.18 -19.87 9.77
C LEU A 69 -0.84 -20.35 8.72
N GLY A 70 -2.08 -19.91 8.89
CA GLY A 70 -3.09 -20.04 7.83
C GLY A 70 -2.66 -19.29 6.56
N GLN A 71 -3.27 -19.61 5.43
CA GLN A 71 -2.92 -19.01 4.13
C GLN A 71 -3.10 -17.48 4.08
N LEU A 72 -4.01 -16.93 4.86
CA LEU A 72 -4.22 -15.48 4.99
C LEU A 72 -3.29 -14.83 6.03
N GLY A 73 -2.40 -15.62 6.64
CA GLY A 73 -1.51 -15.17 7.69
C GLY A 73 -2.12 -15.27 9.09
N LEU A 74 -1.61 -14.51 10.04
CA LEU A 74 -2.08 -14.46 11.42
C LEU A 74 -3.38 -13.67 11.52
N ASP A 75 -4.48 -14.36 11.82
CA ASP A 75 -5.83 -13.80 11.88
C ASP A 75 -5.95 -12.60 12.85
N GLN A 76 -5.31 -12.70 14.02
CA GLN A 76 -5.30 -11.60 15.00
C GLN A 76 -4.63 -10.34 14.44
N PHE A 77 -3.52 -10.51 13.73
CA PHE A 77 -2.81 -9.40 13.07
C PHE A 77 -3.67 -8.76 11.97
N SER A 78 -4.23 -9.57 11.08
CA SER A 78 -5.07 -9.11 9.99
C SER A 78 -6.29 -8.34 10.50
N LYS A 79 -6.96 -8.85 11.57
CA LYS A 79 -8.09 -8.17 12.21
C LYS A 79 -7.68 -6.84 12.84
N ALA A 80 -6.56 -6.79 13.57
CA ALA A 80 -6.08 -5.56 14.20
C ALA A 80 -5.75 -4.48 13.16
N ALA A 81 -5.05 -4.84 12.10
CA ALA A 81 -4.69 -3.92 11.03
C ALA A 81 -5.91 -3.42 10.25
N THR A 82 -6.86 -4.31 9.94
CA THR A 82 -8.11 -3.94 9.27
C THR A 82 -8.93 -2.96 10.12
N ARG A 83 -9.03 -3.20 11.44
CA ARG A 83 -9.69 -2.28 12.37
C ARG A 83 -8.97 -0.94 12.45
N MET A 84 -7.64 -0.94 12.48
CA MET A 84 -6.87 0.30 12.51
C MET A 84 -7.12 1.14 11.26
N MET A 85 -7.22 0.51 10.09
CA MET A 85 -7.50 1.21 8.84
C MET A 85 -8.94 1.70 8.75
N LEU A 86 -9.91 0.81 8.94
CA LEU A 86 -11.31 1.10 8.67
C LEU A 86 -12.07 1.74 9.84
N GLY A 87 -11.57 1.57 11.06
CA GLY A 87 -12.26 1.96 12.30
C GLY A 87 -13.29 0.91 12.74
N GLU A 88 -13.53 0.85 14.03
CA GLU A 88 -14.44 -0.11 14.69
C GLU A 88 -15.90 -0.02 14.16
N ASP A 89 -16.30 1.17 13.72
CA ASP A 89 -17.66 1.45 13.27
C ASP A 89 -17.93 1.18 11.79
N CYS A 90 -16.91 0.75 11.03
CA CYS A 90 -17.06 0.45 9.61
C CYS A 90 -18.10 -0.63 9.36
N ILE A 91 -19.11 -0.32 8.54
CA ILE A 91 -20.21 -1.24 8.20
C ILE A 91 -19.67 -2.50 7.50
N ALA A 92 -18.71 -2.34 6.59
CA ALA A 92 -18.12 -3.47 5.89
C ALA A 92 -17.38 -4.41 6.85
N LEU A 93 -16.72 -3.86 7.89
CA LEU A 93 -16.07 -4.67 8.92
C LEU A 93 -17.10 -5.43 9.78
N LYS A 94 -18.14 -4.74 10.26
CA LYS A 94 -19.23 -5.34 11.05
C LYS A 94 -20.01 -6.37 10.26
N GLY A 95 -20.17 -6.17 8.97
CA GLY A 95 -20.86 -7.07 8.04
C GLY A 95 -20.03 -8.25 7.54
N GLY A 96 -18.77 -8.39 7.99
CA GLY A 96 -17.87 -9.46 7.53
C GLY A 96 -17.46 -9.35 6.06
N GLN A 97 -17.53 -8.15 5.49
CA GLN A 97 -17.22 -7.87 4.09
C GLN A 97 -15.78 -7.35 3.89
N ALA A 98 -15.09 -7.03 4.99
CA ALA A 98 -13.69 -6.64 4.98
C ALA A 98 -12.82 -7.82 5.43
N VAL A 99 -11.83 -8.15 4.65
CA VAL A 99 -10.87 -9.23 4.92
C VAL A 99 -9.45 -8.67 4.86
N GLY A 100 -8.61 -9.02 5.84
CA GLY A 100 -7.19 -8.70 5.84
C GLY A 100 -6.36 -9.92 5.46
N ILE A 101 -5.30 -9.70 4.69
CA ILE A 101 -4.33 -10.74 4.28
C ILE A 101 -2.94 -10.27 4.68
N GLN A 102 -2.20 -11.11 5.40
CA GLN A 102 -0.81 -10.83 5.74
C GLN A 102 0.10 -11.07 4.53
N ALA A 103 0.92 -10.07 4.18
CA ALA A 103 1.82 -10.10 3.04
C ALA A 103 3.25 -9.71 3.43
N LEU A 104 4.21 -9.90 2.53
CA LEU A 104 5.61 -9.54 2.72
C LEU A 104 5.84 -8.09 2.33
N SER A 105 5.84 -7.16 3.29
CA SER A 105 6.11 -5.74 3.06
C SER A 105 5.06 -5.05 2.14
N GLY A 106 5.00 -3.71 2.12
CA GLY A 106 4.10 -2.95 1.22
C GLY A 106 4.23 -3.36 -0.24
N THR A 107 5.43 -3.71 -0.66
CA THR A 107 5.68 -4.22 -2.02
C THR A 107 4.99 -5.56 -2.25
N GLY A 108 5.04 -6.47 -1.29
CA GLY A 108 4.34 -7.76 -1.37
C GLY A 108 2.83 -7.59 -1.36
N SER A 109 2.31 -6.67 -0.52
CA SER A 109 0.89 -6.34 -0.48
C SER A 109 0.39 -5.81 -1.83
N LEU A 110 1.09 -4.82 -2.40
CA LEU A 110 0.80 -4.30 -3.74
C LEU A 110 0.87 -5.40 -4.82
N ARG A 111 1.83 -6.32 -4.72
CA ARG A 111 1.97 -7.40 -5.66
C ARG A 111 0.81 -8.39 -5.58
N VAL A 112 0.40 -8.79 -4.38
CA VAL A 112 -0.76 -9.69 -4.18
C VAL A 112 -2.03 -9.04 -4.70
N ALA A 113 -2.26 -7.76 -4.37
CA ALA A 113 -3.40 -7.00 -4.88
C ALA A 113 -3.40 -6.90 -6.40
N ALA A 114 -2.26 -6.57 -7.01
CA ALA A 114 -2.13 -6.43 -8.46
C ALA A 114 -2.34 -7.77 -9.19
N ASP A 115 -1.74 -8.86 -8.70
CA ASP A 115 -1.93 -10.20 -9.27
C ASP A 115 -3.40 -10.64 -9.18
N PHE A 116 -4.07 -10.37 -8.04
CA PHE A 116 -5.49 -10.67 -7.88
C PHE A 116 -6.35 -9.89 -8.86
N LEU A 117 -6.12 -8.59 -9.01
CA LEU A 117 -6.88 -7.74 -9.93
C LEU A 117 -6.72 -8.18 -11.39
N VAL A 118 -5.52 -8.58 -11.80
CA VAL A 118 -5.28 -9.07 -13.17
C VAL A 118 -5.90 -10.45 -13.37
N ARG A 119 -5.63 -11.39 -12.47
CA ARG A 119 -6.02 -12.79 -12.65
C ARG A 119 -7.50 -13.05 -12.45
N HIS A 120 -8.09 -12.41 -11.43
CA HIS A 120 -9.47 -12.66 -11.02
C HIS A 120 -10.41 -11.51 -11.39
N GLY A 121 -9.98 -10.25 -11.20
CA GLY A 121 -10.74 -9.07 -11.59
C GLY A 121 -10.71 -8.78 -13.09
N LYS A 122 -9.76 -9.39 -13.84
CA LYS A 122 -9.57 -9.19 -15.29
C LYS A 122 -9.24 -7.74 -15.67
N PHE A 123 -8.73 -6.96 -14.73
CA PHE A 123 -8.29 -5.60 -15.00
C PHE A 123 -7.03 -5.60 -15.89
N THR A 124 -6.99 -4.72 -16.88
CA THR A 124 -5.86 -4.61 -17.82
C THR A 124 -5.16 -3.27 -17.77
N THR A 125 -5.81 -2.27 -17.18
CA THR A 125 -5.34 -0.88 -17.16
C THR A 125 -5.21 -0.39 -15.72
N VAL A 126 -4.08 0.25 -15.42
CA VAL A 126 -3.84 0.91 -14.11
C VAL A 126 -3.37 2.34 -14.32
N TYR A 127 -3.94 3.25 -13.56
CA TYR A 127 -3.56 4.66 -13.48
C TYR A 127 -2.79 4.92 -12.20
N MET A 128 -1.65 5.60 -12.31
CA MET A 128 -0.79 6.00 -11.18
C MET A 128 -0.52 7.49 -11.26
N SER A 129 -0.29 8.14 -10.11
CA SER A 129 0.08 9.55 -10.07
C SER A 129 1.40 9.84 -10.78
N THR A 130 1.54 11.04 -11.30
CA THR A 130 2.83 11.52 -11.81
C THR A 130 3.25 12.78 -11.04
N PRO A 131 4.38 12.71 -10.27
CA PRO A 131 5.21 11.53 -9.98
C PRO A 131 4.52 10.51 -9.06
N THR A 132 5.10 9.31 -8.93
CA THR A 132 4.72 8.28 -7.95
C THR A 132 5.95 7.54 -7.44
N TRP A 133 5.78 6.71 -6.42
CA TRP A 133 6.85 5.81 -5.99
C TRP A 133 7.29 4.88 -7.13
N PRO A 134 8.58 4.85 -7.50
CA PRO A 134 9.04 4.16 -8.72
C PRO A 134 8.66 2.67 -8.80
N ASN A 135 8.58 1.99 -7.63
CA ASN A 135 8.21 0.57 -7.60
C ASN A 135 6.76 0.29 -8.03
N HIS A 136 5.86 1.26 -7.99
CA HIS A 136 4.51 1.06 -8.52
C HIS A 136 4.56 0.57 -9.98
N ASN A 137 5.34 1.25 -10.83
CA ASN A 137 5.48 0.85 -12.22
C ASN A 137 5.99 -0.58 -12.38
N LEU A 138 6.98 -0.99 -11.57
CA LEU A 138 7.56 -2.33 -11.65
C LEU A 138 6.56 -3.39 -11.16
N VAL A 139 5.91 -3.15 -10.04
CA VAL A 139 4.94 -4.10 -9.47
C VAL A 139 3.80 -4.33 -10.45
N PHE A 140 3.12 -3.29 -10.92
CA PHE A 140 1.98 -3.43 -11.83
C PHE A 140 2.37 -4.00 -13.19
N LYS A 141 3.50 -3.60 -13.75
CA LYS A 141 4.03 -4.18 -14.99
C LYS A 141 4.27 -5.69 -14.86
N HIS A 142 4.94 -6.10 -13.79
CA HIS A 142 5.28 -7.52 -13.59
C HIS A 142 4.12 -8.37 -13.07
N SER A 143 3.03 -7.78 -12.64
CA SER A 143 1.77 -8.47 -12.33
C SER A 143 0.90 -8.73 -13.56
N GLY A 144 1.26 -8.17 -14.72
CA GLY A 144 0.59 -8.46 -15.99
C GLY A 144 -0.40 -7.40 -16.44
N PHE A 145 -0.42 -6.21 -15.81
CA PHE A 145 -1.15 -5.07 -16.38
C PHE A 145 -0.59 -4.70 -17.75
N GLN A 146 -1.47 -4.60 -18.74
CA GLN A 146 -1.10 -4.32 -20.13
C GLN A 146 -0.91 -2.82 -20.39
N ASN A 147 -1.70 -2.00 -19.72
CA ASN A 147 -1.73 -0.55 -19.90
C ASN A 147 -1.40 0.16 -18.59
N LEU A 148 -0.18 0.64 -18.47
CA LEU A 148 0.25 1.50 -17.38
C LEU A 148 0.06 2.96 -17.82
N LYS A 149 -0.83 3.67 -17.17
CA LYS A 149 -1.19 5.05 -17.44
C LYS A 149 -0.87 5.94 -16.26
N GLN A 150 -0.84 7.24 -16.47
CA GLN A 150 -0.58 8.22 -15.45
C GLN A 150 -1.71 9.24 -15.39
N TYR A 151 -1.94 9.78 -14.18
CA TYR A 151 -2.75 10.96 -13.99
C TYR A 151 -1.90 12.08 -13.38
N ARG A 152 -2.19 13.32 -13.75
CA ARG A 152 -1.53 14.51 -13.21
C ARG A 152 -1.76 14.61 -11.71
N TYR A 153 -0.72 14.94 -10.98
CA TYR A 153 -0.79 15.06 -9.51
C TYR A 153 -0.02 16.26 -8.98
N TRP A 154 1.12 16.59 -9.60
CA TRP A 154 2.02 17.61 -9.09
C TRP A 154 2.16 18.78 -10.05
N ASP A 155 1.79 19.98 -9.58
CA ASP A 155 2.12 21.24 -10.24
C ASP A 155 3.47 21.75 -9.74
N ALA A 156 4.51 21.55 -10.55
CA ALA A 156 5.89 21.94 -10.20
C ALA A 156 6.06 23.46 -10.10
N LYS A 157 5.24 24.25 -10.83
CA LYS A 157 5.35 25.70 -10.83
C LYS A 157 4.77 26.29 -9.53
N ASN A 158 3.61 25.81 -9.11
CA ASN A 158 2.92 26.31 -7.93
C ASN A 158 3.25 25.49 -6.67
N ARG A 159 3.97 24.36 -6.81
CA ARG A 159 4.34 23.43 -5.72
C ARG A 159 3.12 22.96 -4.92
N CYS A 160 2.09 22.55 -5.63
CA CYS A 160 0.84 22.08 -5.07
C CYS A 160 0.29 20.87 -5.84
N LEU A 161 -0.85 20.35 -5.37
CA LEU A 161 -1.60 19.34 -6.09
C LEU A 161 -2.21 19.95 -7.36
N ASP A 162 -1.95 19.33 -8.51
CA ASP A 162 -2.68 19.61 -9.78
C ASP A 162 -4.04 18.90 -9.74
N PHE A 163 -4.94 19.43 -8.90
CA PHE A 163 -6.21 18.78 -8.65
C PHE A 163 -7.11 18.74 -9.89
N ASP A 164 -7.17 19.83 -10.63
CA ASP A 164 -8.01 19.91 -11.85
C ASP A 164 -7.49 18.95 -12.92
N GLY A 165 -6.17 18.89 -13.09
CA GLY A 165 -5.53 17.92 -13.98
C GLY A 165 -5.78 16.47 -13.56
N MET A 166 -5.70 16.17 -12.26
CA MET A 166 -6.03 14.84 -11.75
C MET A 166 -7.47 14.45 -12.07
N ILE A 167 -8.43 15.33 -11.80
CA ILE A 167 -9.85 15.07 -12.06
C ILE A 167 -10.11 14.86 -13.56
N GLU A 168 -9.54 15.71 -14.42
CA GLU A 168 -9.68 15.56 -15.88
C GLU A 168 -9.13 14.21 -16.36
N ASP A 169 -7.94 13.82 -15.91
CA ASP A 169 -7.34 12.56 -16.32
C ASP A 169 -8.15 11.35 -15.85
N LEU A 170 -8.66 11.37 -14.62
CA LEU A 170 -9.52 10.31 -14.09
C LEU A 170 -10.89 10.25 -14.78
N GLN A 171 -11.46 11.39 -15.15
CA GLN A 171 -12.70 11.45 -15.93
C GLN A 171 -12.53 10.87 -17.35
N ASN A 172 -11.35 10.96 -17.92
CA ASN A 172 -11.01 10.40 -19.23
C ASN A 172 -10.53 8.95 -19.15
N ALA A 173 -10.33 8.39 -17.96
CA ALA A 173 -9.94 7.00 -17.80
C ALA A 173 -11.05 6.05 -18.33
N PRO A 174 -10.70 4.95 -19.01
CA PRO A 174 -11.67 3.90 -19.34
C PRO A 174 -12.34 3.34 -18.08
N GLU A 175 -13.61 2.95 -18.20
CA GLU A 175 -14.28 2.15 -17.15
C GLU A 175 -13.43 0.92 -16.82
N ASP A 176 -13.58 0.36 -15.63
CA ASP A 176 -12.84 -0.80 -15.17
C ASP A 176 -11.30 -0.62 -15.20
N SER A 177 -10.81 0.62 -15.05
CA SER A 177 -9.40 0.88 -14.78
C SER A 177 -9.14 0.88 -13.28
N VAL A 178 -7.99 0.33 -12.87
CA VAL A 178 -7.50 0.47 -11.48
C VAL A 178 -6.89 1.86 -11.32
N VAL A 179 -7.18 2.53 -10.23
CA VAL A 179 -6.53 3.79 -9.86
C VAL A 179 -5.76 3.64 -8.56
N VAL A 180 -4.44 3.83 -8.61
CA VAL A 180 -3.57 3.80 -7.42
C VAL A 180 -3.60 5.15 -6.75
N LEU A 181 -4.01 5.16 -5.47
CA LEU A 181 -4.15 6.36 -4.65
C LEU A 181 -3.28 6.21 -3.39
N HIS A 182 -2.53 7.23 -3.02
CA HIS A 182 -1.85 7.24 -1.75
C HIS A 182 -2.82 7.72 -0.67
N ALA A 183 -3.01 6.93 0.38
CA ALA A 183 -3.99 7.25 1.43
C ALA A 183 -3.62 8.52 2.21
N CYS A 184 -2.33 8.72 2.45
CA CYS A 184 -1.74 9.90 3.08
C CYS A 184 -0.24 9.97 2.77
N ALA A 185 0.37 11.15 2.96
CA ALA A 185 1.79 11.44 2.73
C ALA A 185 2.27 10.91 1.37
N HIS A 186 1.65 11.41 0.31
CA HIS A 186 1.94 11.02 -1.06
C HIS A 186 3.45 10.99 -1.37
N ASN A 187 3.94 9.85 -1.82
CA ASN A 187 5.34 9.67 -2.19
C ASN A 187 5.54 9.89 -3.71
N PRO A 188 6.31 10.90 -4.17
CA PRO A 188 7.35 11.63 -3.39
C PRO A 188 6.95 13.05 -2.96
N THR A 189 5.76 13.55 -3.24
CA THR A 189 5.46 14.99 -3.12
C THR A 189 5.17 15.45 -1.69
N GLY A 190 4.69 14.55 -0.82
CA GLY A 190 4.23 14.89 0.52
C GLY A 190 2.95 15.74 0.55
N ILE A 191 2.28 15.91 -0.59
CA ILE A 191 1.05 16.71 -0.71
C ILE A 191 -0.13 15.75 -0.87
N ASP A 192 -1.15 15.92 -0.05
CA ASP A 192 -2.36 15.11 -0.07
C ASP A 192 -3.59 15.94 -0.45
N PRO A 193 -4.59 15.34 -1.12
CA PRO A 193 -5.86 16.01 -1.34
C PRO A 193 -6.57 16.35 -0.03
N SER A 194 -7.25 17.50 0.03
CA SER A 194 -8.14 17.84 1.12
C SER A 194 -9.35 16.90 1.17
N GLN A 195 -10.09 16.89 2.29
CA GLN A 195 -11.30 16.07 2.39
C GLN A 195 -12.32 16.38 1.30
N ASP A 196 -12.49 17.66 0.92
CA ASP A 196 -13.41 18.02 -0.15
C ASP A 196 -12.92 17.60 -1.52
N GLN A 197 -11.61 17.60 -1.74
CA GLN A 197 -11.01 17.05 -2.95
C GLN A 197 -11.18 15.53 -2.99
N TRP A 198 -10.99 14.82 -1.88
CA TRP A 198 -11.26 13.38 -1.78
C TRP A 198 -12.70 13.01 -2.09
N LYS A 199 -13.68 13.83 -1.64
CA LYS A 199 -15.11 13.65 -1.99
C LYS A 199 -15.30 13.71 -3.50
N LYS A 200 -14.72 14.71 -4.17
CA LYS A 200 -14.79 14.84 -5.63
C LYS A 200 -14.10 13.70 -6.38
N ILE A 201 -12.93 13.25 -5.90
CA ILE A 201 -12.26 12.06 -6.45
C ILE A 201 -13.18 10.85 -6.35
N THR A 202 -13.83 10.66 -5.19
CA THR A 202 -14.78 9.55 -4.97
C THR A 202 -15.95 9.60 -5.95
N GLU A 203 -16.51 10.78 -6.22
CA GLU A 203 -17.58 10.98 -7.20
C GLU A 203 -17.14 10.54 -8.61
N VAL A 204 -15.91 10.92 -9.02
CA VAL A 204 -15.35 10.52 -10.32
C VAL A 204 -15.11 9.02 -10.38
N VAL A 205 -14.51 8.45 -9.33
CA VAL A 205 -14.25 7.00 -9.24
C VAL A 205 -15.54 6.21 -9.38
N LYS A 206 -16.62 6.64 -8.71
CA LYS A 206 -17.95 6.03 -8.84
C LYS A 206 -18.53 6.18 -10.25
N ALA A 207 -18.56 7.40 -10.76
CA ALA A 207 -19.16 7.69 -12.06
C ALA A 207 -18.47 6.97 -13.22
N LYS A 208 -17.16 6.78 -13.11
CA LYS A 208 -16.31 6.10 -14.10
C LYS A 208 -16.11 4.61 -13.81
N LYS A 209 -16.71 4.08 -12.75
CA LYS A 209 -16.53 2.68 -12.31
C LYS A 209 -15.05 2.29 -12.20
N LEU A 210 -14.22 3.19 -11.70
CA LEU A 210 -12.81 2.90 -11.48
C LEU A 210 -12.66 2.06 -10.20
N PHE A 211 -11.66 1.18 -10.17
CA PHE A 211 -11.34 0.40 -9.00
C PHE A 211 -10.24 1.08 -8.18
N PRO A 212 -10.52 1.63 -6.99
CA PRO A 212 -9.52 2.29 -6.17
C PRO A 212 -8.63 1.26 -5.45
N LEU A 213 -7.32 1.41 -5.58
CA LEU A 213 -6.30 0.72 -4.84
C LEU A 213 -5.49 1.74 -4.04
N PHE A 214 -5.62 1.73 -2.73
CA PHE A 214 -4.87 2.60 -1.85
C PHE A 214 -3.52 2.00 -1.46
N ASP A 215 -2.46 2.80 -1.57
CA ASP A 215 -1.16 2.55 -0.92
C ASP A 215 -1.10 3.37 0.37
N CYS A 216 -0.92 2.73 1.51
CA CYS A 216 -0.90 3.36 2.83
C CYS A 216 0.35 2.97 3.62
N ALA A 217 1.43 3.70 3.41
CA ALA A 217 2.71 3.45 4.07
C ALA A 217 2.96 4.33 5.31
N TYR A 218 2.15 5.36 5.54
CA TYR A 218 2.47 6.43 6.51
C TYR A 218 1.34 6.76 7.48
N GLN A 219 0.37 5.87 7.65
CA GLN A 219 -0.75 6.09 8.58
C GLN A 219 -0.26 6.40 10.00
N GLY A 220 -0.69 7.53 10.55
CA GLY A 220 -0.27 8.04 11.84
C GLY A 220 0.94 8.98 11.78
N PHE A 221 1.69 8.99 10.69
CA PHE A 221 2.88 9.84 10.54
C PHE A 221 2.61 11.12 9.75
N ALA A 222 1.64 11.11 8.83
CA ALA A 222 1.32 12.30 8.03
C ALA A 222 0.76 13.43 8.89
N SER A 223 -0.22 13.14 9.75
CA SER A 223 -0.91 14.14 10.58
C SER A 223 -0.71 13.94 12.10
N GLY A 224 -0.06 12.85 12.52
CA GLY A 224 -0.01 12.42 13.92
C GLY A 224 -1.29 11.73 14.41
N SER A 225 -2.25 11.46 13.52
CA SER A 225 -3.51 10.80 13.85
C SER A 225 -3.81 9.67 12.88
N LEU A 226 -4.00 8.46 13.43
CA LEU A 226 -4.40 7.29 12.64
C LEU A 226 -5.71 7.53 11.88
N GLU A 227 -6.67 8.23 12.51
CA GLU A 227 -7.99 8.49 11.93
C GLU A 227 -7.95 9.49 10.79
N LYS A 228 -7.19 10.59 10.97
CA LYS A 228 -7.04 11.59 9.92
C LYS A 228 -6.35 11.01 8.70
N ASP A 229 -5.33 10.20 8.90
CA ASP A 229 -4.53 9.63 7.82
C ASP A 229 -5.24 8.49 7.09
N SER A 230 -6.21 7.82 7.71
CA SER A 230 -7.07 6.81 7.07
C SER A 230 -8.39 7.39 6.53
N TRP A 231 -8.61 8.69 6.66
CA TRP A 231 -9.90 9.31 6.33
C TRP A 231 -10.35 9.02 4.89
N ALA A 232 -9.45 9.11 3.93
CA ALA A 232 -9.76 8.86 2.53
C ALA A 232 -10.28 7.43 2.30
N VAL A 233 -9.56 6.43 2.83
CA VAL A 233 -9.95 5.02 2.74
C VAL A 233 -11.30 4.78 3.41
N ARG A 234 -11.50 5.31 4.61
CA ARG A 234 -12.77 5.21 5.36
C ARG A 234 -13.92 5.86 4.62
N TYR A 235 -13.67 7.02 4.01
CA TYR A 235 -14.69 7.72 3.23
C TYR A 235 -15.10 6.91 1.99
N PHE A 236 -14.15 6.40 1.22
CA PHE A 236 -14.44 5.52 0.07
C PHE A 236 -15.24 4.28 0.48
N ALA A 237 -14.85 3.62 1.56
CA ALA A 237 -15.57 2.48 2.13
C ALA A 237 -16.99 2.86 2.55
N SER A 238 -17.19 4.02 3.21
CA SER A 238 -18.52 4.50 3.63
C SER A 238 -19.44 4.82 2.44
N GLN A 239 -18.87 5.10 1.27
CA GLN A 239 -19.61 5.33 0.04
C GLN A 239 -19.98 4.03 -0.69
N GLY A 240 -19.68 2.86 -0.12
CA GLY A 240 -19.98 1.54 -0.68
C GLY A 240 -19.13 1.19 -1.90
N LEU A 241 -17.92 1.74 -2.01
CA LEU A 241 -16.99 1.37 -3.06
C LEU A 241 -16.25 0.09 -2.69
N GLU A 242 -16.10 -0.79 -3.67
CA GLU A 242 -15.09 -1.85 -3.62
C GLU A 242 -13.71 -1.21 -3.71
N LEU A 243 -12.79 -1.62 -2.84
CA LEU A 243 -11.44 -1.10 -2.87
C LEU A 243 -10.43 -2.10 -2.29
N PHE A 244 -9.17 -1.90 -2.64
CA PHE A 244 -8.04 -2.50 -1.92
C PHE A 244 -7.25 -1.42 -1.20
N CYS A 245 -6.70 -1.78 -0.04
CA CYS A 245 -5.77 -0.93 0.68
C CYS A 245 -4.53 -1.74 1.08
N CYS A 246 -3.42 -1.41 0.47
CA CYS A 246 -2.11 -1.98 0.77
C CYS A 246 -1.47 -1.17 1.91
N GLN A 247 -1.55 -1.70 3.13
CA GLN A 247 -1.08 -1.03 4.34
C GLN A 247 0.29 -1.54 4.75
N SER A 248 1.22 -0.63 5.05
CA SER A 248 2.58 -0.97 5.49
C SER A 248 2.84 -0.53 6.93
N PHE A 249 3.43 -1.43 7.71
CA PHE A 249 3.90 -1.16 9.09
C PHE A 249 5.42 -0.97 9.16
N ALA A 250 6.11 -1.01 8.03
CA ALA A 250 7.56 -0.82 7.98
C ALA A 250 7.98 0.54 8.54
N LYS A 251 7.26 1.61 8.20
CA LYS A 251 7.62 2.98 8.58
C LYS A 251 6.98 3.43 9.89
N ASN A 252 5.65 3.34 9.99
CA ASN A 252 4.91 3.86 11.14
C ASN A 252 5.14 3.06 12.44
N PHE A 253 5.56 1.80 12.35
CA PHE A 253 6.00 0.99 13.50
C PHE A 253 7.51 0.73 13.49
N GLY A 254 8.26 1.21 12.50
CA GLY A 254 9.70 0.97 12.40
C GLY A 254 10.08 -0.49 12.14
N LEU A 255 9.20 -1.29 11.55
CA LEU A 255 9.36 -2.73 11.34
C LEU A 255 9.92 -3.06 9.95
N TYR A 256 10.96 -2.36 9.51
CA TYR A 256 11.50 -2.46 8.15
C TYR A 256 11.99 -3.85 7.73
N SER A 257 12.53 -4.62 8.67
CA SER A 257 13.05 -5.97 8.41
C SER A 257 12.05 -7.06 8.77
N GLU A 258 10.94 -6.70 9.42
CA GLU A 258 9.88 -7.62 9.77
C GLU A 258 8.88 -7.78 8.62
N CYS A 259 8.50 -8.99 8.33
CA CYS A 259 7.61 -9.30 7.20
C CYS A 259 6.12 -9.12 7.57
N CYS A 260 5.77 -8.08 8.32
CA CYS A 260 4.42 -7.88 8.84
C CYS A 260 3.66 -6.84 8.03
N LEU A 261 2.79 -7.28 7.11
CA LEU A 261 1.90 -6.37 6.39
C LEU A 261 0.55 -7.00 6.13
N VAL A 262 -0.46 -6.16 6.11
CA VAL A 262 -1.84 -6.54 5.79
C VAL A 262 -2.27 -5.81 4.54
N ASP A 263 -2.82 -6.57 3.62
CA ASP A 263 -3.67 -6.06 2.56
C ASP A 263 -5.11 -6.06 3.08
N VAL A 264 -5.79 -4.94 3.00
CA VAL A 264 -7.19 -4.82 3.40
C VAL A 264 -8.02 -4.78 2.14
N SER A 265 -8.74 -5.84 1.87
CA SER A 265 -9.70 -5.90 0.77
C SER A 265 -11.10 -5.62 1.29
N ILE A 266 -11.80 -4.67 0.70
CA ILE A 266 -13.21 -4.40 0.97
C ILE A 266 -14.00 -4.81 -0.27
N PHE A 267 -14.87 -5.80 -0.14
CA PHE A 267 -15.78 -6.24 -1.18
C PHE A 267 -17.17 -5.62 -0.99
N PRO A 268 -17.98 -5.45 -2.05
CA PRO A 268 -19.25 -4.76 -1.94
C PRO A 268 -20.30 -5.50 -1.12
N LEU A 269 -21.26 -4.72 -0.65
CA LEU A 269 -22.41 -5.08 0.18
C LEU A 269 -23.42 -6.02 -0.49
N TYR A 270 -23.03 -6.91 -1.38
CA TYR A 270 -23.95 -7.92 -1.87
C TYR A 270 -23.83 -9.21 -1.05
N PRO A 271 -24.96 -9.74 -0.51
CA PRO A 271 -24.96 -11.05 0.10
C PRO A 271 -24.82 -12.13 -0.98
N HIS A 272 -23.65 -12.20 -1.60
CA HIS A 272 -23.36 -13.28 -2.53
C HIS A 272 -22.85 -14.46 -1.68
N PRO A 273 -23.49 -15.65 -1.74
CA PRO A 273 -23.10 -16.83 -0.96
C PRO A 273 -21.67 -17.33 -1.27
N LEU A 274 -20.92 -16.60 -2.07
CA LEU A 274 -19.58 -16.94 -2.53
C LEU A 274 -18.44 -16.40 -1.65
N ILE A 275 -18.72 -15.50 -0.70
CA ILE A 275 -17.71 -14.85 0.15
C ILE A 275 -17.92 -15.20 1.62
N SER A 276 -18.28 -16.43 1.92
CA SER A 276 -17.89 -17.01 3.20
C SER A 276 -16.36 -17.26 3.12
N GLY A 277 -15.60 -16.93 4.17
CA GLY A 277 -14.12 -16.96 4.20
C GLY A 277 -13.42 -18.17 3.56
N GLN A 278 -14.15 -19.26 3.32
CA GLN A 278 -13.68 -20.45 2.62
C GLN A 278 -13.45 -20.31 1.10
N ARG A 279 -14.00 -19.30 0.43
CA ARG A 279 -13.80 -19.13 -1.04
C ARG A 279 -12.70 -18.13 -1.43
N CYS A 280 -12.34 -17.19 -0.56
CA CYS A 280 -11.03 -16.51 -0.70
C CYS A 280 -9.89 -17.54 -0.63
N TYR A 281 -10.03 -18.59 0.17
CA TYR A 281 -9.10 -19.72 0.21
C TYR A 281 -8.97 -20.43 -1.15
N LEU A 282 -10.07 -20.65 -1.87
CA LEU A 282 -10.02 -21.38 -3.13
C LEU A 282 -9.39 -20.57 -4.27
N MET A 283 -9.54 -19.25 -4.27
CA MET A 283 -8.95 -18.39 -5.31
C MET A 283 -7.44 -18.18 -5.15
N LEU A 284 -6.93 -18.19 -3.92
CA LEU A 284 -5.50 -18.14 -3.65
C LEU A 284 -4.78 -19.49 -3.83
N LEU A 285 -5.52 -20.61 -3.75
CA LEU A 285 -4.98 -21.96 -3.92
C LEU A 285 -4.81 -22.39 -5.38
N VAL A 286 -5.43 -21.71 -6.33
CA VAL A 286 -5.36 -22.03 -7.77
C VAL A 286 -4.34 -21.13 -8.48
N ALA A 287 -3.60 -20.31 -7.76
CA ALA A 287 -2.46 -19.53 -8.22
C ALA A 287 -1.15 -20.20 -7.82
#